data_ce6f3704f6aeaf71531582fc76378f21
#
_entry.id   ce6f3704f6aeaf71531582fc76378f21
#
_cell.length_a   1.000
_cell.length_b   1.000
_cell.length_c   1.000
_cell.angle_alpha   90.00
_cell.angle_beta   90.00
_cell.angle_gamma   90.00
#
_symmetry.space_group_name_H-M   'P 1'
#
loop_
_entity.id
_entity.type
_entity.pdbx_description
1 polymer ?
#
loop_
_entity_poly.entity_id
_entity_poly.type
_entity_poly.pdbx_seq_one_letter_code
_entity_poly.pdbx_strand_id
1 'polypeptide(L)'
;GVTHILERLPKLPPAVLVYSSCLHHFSGADLGWAYRKLSEAFPDVVFTDCYMTPTLRKSEMPPDNKMRRQLYHGLRPADLPKGGLLVAGSLEAFGPESDFARAAHAAGVPFFELPGMTTYEEYRRMAHARWVVTVNPAALQAGRFLAERHGMRHLQLLLDYNEQRIDDSLETLAELTG
;
A
#
# COMPACT_ATOMS: atom_id res chain seq x y z
N GLY A 1 13.08 9.01 20.91
CA GLY A 1 12.70 8.21 19.74
C GLY A 1 11.23 7.83 19.76
N VAL A 2 10.84 6.88 18.90
CA VAL A 2 9.43 6.45 18.73
C VAL A 2 8.77 6.05 20.05
N THR A 3 9.43 5.21 20.86
CA THR A 3 8.95 4.80 22.20
C THR A 3 8.52 6.00 23.04
N HIS A 4 9.39 7.00 23.16
CA HIS A 4 9.12 8.18 23.98
C HIS A 4 7.93 9.02 23.49
N ILE A 5 7.67 9.01 22.18
CA ILE A 5 6.48 9.66 21.61
C ILE A 5 5.24 8.87 21.98
N LEU A 6 5.24 7.56 21.77
CA LEU A 6 4.10 6.69 22.04
C LEU A 6 3.69 6.69 23.51
N GLU A 7 4.66 6.66 24.44
CA GLU A 7 4.41 6.73 25.89
C GLU A 7 3.71 8.01 26.36
N ARG A 8 3.77 9.09 25.55
CA ARG A 8 3.15 10.37 25.85
C ARG A 8 1.79 10.59 25.21
N LEU A 9 1.39 9.69 24.31
CA LEU A 9 0.09 9.80 23.68
C LEU A 9 -1.02 9.41 24.68
N PRO A 10 -2.14 10.14 24.70
CA PRO A 10 -3.27 9.83 25.55
C PRO A 10 -3.93 8.49 25.18
N LYS A 11 -3.73 8.05 23.93
CA LYS A 11 -4.18 6.77 23.39
C LYS A 11 -3.19 6.29 22.33
N LEU A 12 -2.82 5.02 22.43
CA LEU A 12 -1.95 4.41 21.41
C LEU A 12 -2.68 4.30 20.06
N PRO A 13 -2.01 4.65 18.97
CA PRO A 13 -2.54 4.41 17.63
C PRO A 13 -2.48 2.90 17.31
N PRO A 14 -3.40 2.38 16.49
CA PRO A 14 -3.39 0.98 16.10
C PRO A 14 -2.24 0.62 15.15
N ALA A 15 -1.67 1.62 14.46
CA ALA A 15 -0.54 1.44 13.56
C ALA A 15 0.35 2.69 13.52
N VAL A 16 1.64 2.48 13.24
CA VAL A 16 2.66 3.52 13.12
C VAL A 16 3.53 3.26 11.90
N LEU A 17 3.59 4.22 10.99
CA LEU A 17 4.55 4.24 9.90
C LEU A 17 5.84 4.91 10.40
N VAL A 18 6.93 4.15 10.44
CA VAL A 18 8.22 4.65 10.91
C VAL A 18 9.13 4.92 9.71
N TYR A 19 9.32 6.19 9.40
CA TYR A 19 10.20 6.60 8.31
C TYR A 19 11.64 6.66 8.79
N SER A 20 12.51 5.84 8.19
CA SER A 20 13.95 5.92 8.39
C SER A 20 14.62 6.66 7.24
N SER A 21 15.64 7.43 7.55
CA SER A 21 16.45 8.17 6.58
C SER A 21 17.82 7.51 6.37
N CYS A 22 18.54 7.98 5.35
CA CYS A 22 19.92 7.53 5.10
C CYS A 22 20.87 7.77 6.31
N LEU A 23 20.59 8.74 7.17
CA LEU A 23 21.40 8.99 8.39
C LEU A 23 21.42 7.79 9.33
N HIS A 24 20.30 7.09 9.52
CA HIS A 24 20.24 5.89 10.34
C HIS A 24 21.11 4.78 9.75
N HIS A 25 21.16 4.70 8.44
CA HIS A 25 22.01 3.71 7.76
C HIS A 25 23.49 4.05 7.87
N PHE A 26 23.87 5.31 7.68
CA PHE A 26 25.26 5.76 7.82
C PHE A 26 25.78 5.65 9.27
N SER A 27 24.90 5.82 10.25
CA SER A 27 25.24 5.64 11.66
C SER A 27 25.34 4.16 12.09
N GLY A 28 25.09 3.21 11.18
CA GLY A 28 25.11 1.79 11.50
C GLY A 28 23.96 1.34 12.40
N ALA A 29 22.83 2.08 12.43
CA ALA A 29 21.69 1.72 13.25
C ALA A 29 21.09 0.38 12.82
N ASP A 30 20.96 -0.56 13.75
CA ASP A 30 20.21 -1.81 13.52
C ASP A 30 18.70 -1.54 13.60
N LEU A 31 18.14 -1.22 12.44
CA LEU A 31 16.71 -0.96 12.33
C LEU A 31 15.87 -2.21 12.62
N GLY A 32 16.36 -3.40 12.23
CA GLY A 32 15.67 -4.66 12.51
C GLY A 32 15.54 -4.90 14.02
N TRP A 33 16.60 -4.66 14.79
CA TRP A 33 16.54 -4.72 16.24
C TRP A 33 15.58 -3.67 16.80
N ALA A 34 15.64 -2.43 16.30
CA ALA A 34 14.76 -1.35 16.76
C ALA A 34 13.28 -1.68 16.56
N TYR A 35 12.89 -2.22 15.40
CA TYR A 35 11.52 -2.63 15.13
C TYR A 35 11.07 -3.79 16.03
N ARG A 36 11.92 -4.80 16.26
CA ARG A 36 11.60 -5.87 17.21
C ARG A 36 11.33 -5.32 18.61
N LYS A 37 12.16 -4.39 19.10
CA LYS A 37 11.97 -3.75 20.40
C LYS A 37 10.71 -2.91 20.48
N LEU A 38 10.33 -2.22 19.42
CA LEU A 38 9.06 -1.50 19.36
C LEU A 38 7.86 -2.46 19.42
N SER A 39 7.91 -3.55 18.68
CA SER A 39 6.82 -4.56 18.70
C SER A 39 6.72 -5.30 20.04
N GLU A 40 7.84 -5.54 20.71
CA GLU A 40 7.85 -6.10 22.07
C GLU A 40 7.25 -5.14 23.10
N ALA A 41 7.56 -3.84 23.01
CA ALA A 41 7.09 -2.82 23.93
C ALA A 41 5.62 -2.44 23.70
N PHE A 42 5.14 -2.53 22.46
CA PHE A 42 3.77 -2.15 22.07
C PHE A 42 3.13 -3.25 21.20
N PRO A 43 2.76 -4.39 21.79
CA PRO A 43 2.30 -5.58 21.04
C PRO A 43 1.00 -5.35 20.24
N ASP A 44 0.18 -4.39 20.67
CA ASP A 44 -1.09 -4.04 20.00
C ASP A 44 -0.93 -3.02 18.87
N VAL A 45 0.29 -2.50 18.66
CA VAL A 45 0.59 -1.51 17.63
C VAL A 45 1.28 -2.19 16.44
N VAL A 46 0.75 -1.97 15.24
CA VAL A 46 1.39 -2.45 14.01
C VAL A 46 2.45 -1.43 13.57
N PHE A 47 3.72 -1.83 13.57
CA PHE A 47 4.81 -1.00 13.06
C PHE A 47 5.12 -1.38 11.62
N THR A 48 5.14 -0.38 10.75
CA THR A 48 5.54 -0.52 9.35
C THR A 48 6.79 0.29 9.07
N ASP A 49 7.82 -0.38 8.57
CA ASP A 49 9.07 0.24 8.17
C ASP A 49 8.91 0.93 6.81
N CYS A 50 9.18 2.21 6.77
CA CYS A 50 9.16 3.01 5.55
C CYS A 50 10.58 3.52 5.25
N TYR A 51 11.26 2.87 4.32
CA TYR A 51 12.62 3.23 3.95
C TYR A 51 12.65 4.35 2.90
N MET A 52 13.28 5.46 3.28
CA MET A 52 13.68 6.51 2.36
C MET A 52 15.20 6.57 2.31
N THR A 53 15.82 5.65 1.57
CA THR A 53 17.28 5.59 1.45
C THR A 53 17.72 5.64 -0.02
N PRO A 54 17.67 6.83 -0.66
CA PRO A 54 17.97 6.95 -2.09
C PRO A 54 19.43 6.64 -2.45
N THR A 55 20.32 6.60 -1.46
CA THR A 55 21.76 6.33 -1.66
C THR A 55 22.09 4.85 -1.79
N LEU A 56 21.19 3.94 -1.39
CA LEU A 56 21.42 2.50 -1.51
C LEU A 56 20.98 1.97 -2.87
N ARG A 57 21.62 2.41 -3.93
CA ARG A 57 21.35 1.94 -5.31
C ARG A 57 21.77 0.49 -5.59
N LYS A 58 22.30 -0.22 -4.61
CA LYS A 58 22.72 -1.62 -4.76
C LYS A 58 21.59 -2.63 -4.62
N SER A 59 20.38 -2.21 -4.24
CA SER A 59 19.22 -3.11 -4.24
C SER A 59 18.62 -3.17 -5.64
N GLU A 60 18.19 -4.34 -6.06
CA GLU A 60 17.47 -4.56 -7.33
C GLU A 60 16.17 -3.76 -7.44
N MET A 61 15.67 -3.25 -6.33
CA MET A 61 14.44 -2.50 -6.24
C MET A 61 14.71 -1.01 -5.97
N PRO A 62 14.25 -0.11 -6.87
CA PRO A 62 14.35 1.34 -6.66
C PRO A 62 13.69 1.76 -5.33
N PRO A 63 14.23 2.81 -4.65
CA PRO A 63 13.71 3.27 -3.35
C PRO A 63 12.22 3.62 -3.37
N ASP A 64 11.73 4.25 -4.43
CA ASP A 64 10.32 4.59 -4.59
C ASP A 64 9.42 3.34 -4.66
N ASN A 65 9.82 2.34 -5.45
CA ASN A 65 9.10 1.07 -5.54
C ASN A 65 9.07 0.35 -4.18
N LYS A 66 10.18 0.40 -3.45
CA LYS A 66 10.29 -0.20 -2.12
C LYS A 66 9.36 0.50 -1.13
N MET A 67 9.38 1.82 -1.09
CA MET A 67 8.51 2.62 -0.22
C MET A 67 7.03 2.32 -0.50
N ARG A 68 6.61 2.39 -1.77
CA ARG A 68 5.22 2.10 -2.16
C ARG A 68 4.76 0.71 -1.72
N ARG A 69 5.62 -0.29 -1.83
CA ARG A 69 5.35 -1.64 -1.33
C ARG A 69 5.22 -1.67 0.19
N GLN A 70 6.11 -0.99 0.89
CA GLN A 70 6.14 -0.97 2.36
C GLN A 70 4.87 -0.37 2.98
N LEU A 71 4.19 0.55 2.30
CA LEU A 71 2.91 1.11 2.76
C LEU A 71 1.84 0.04 3.00
N TYR A 72 1.97 -1.14 2.41
CA TYR A 72 1.03 -2.25 2.57
C TYR A 72 1.54 -3.35 3.52
N HIS A 73 2.74 -3.24 4.09
CA HIS A 73 3.28 -4.26 5.01
C HIS A 73 2.45 -4.44 6.28
N GLY A 74 1.78 -3.39 6.72
CA GLY A 74 0.89 -3.42 7.88
C GLY A 74 -0.46 -4.09 7.63
N LEU A 75 -0.80 -4.41 6.38
CA LEU A 75 -2.02 -5.15 6.07
C LEU A 75 -1.89 -6.59 6.54
N ARG A 76 -2.91 -7.06 7.25
CA ARG A 76 -3.07 -8.49 7.62
C ARG A 76 -4.01 -9.16 6.62
N PRO A 77 -3.75 -10.42 6.23
CA PRO A 77 -4.70 -11.17 5.40
C PRO A 77 -6.08 -11.17 6.03
N ALA A 78 -7.10 -11.03 5.20
CA ALA A 78 -8.49 -11.05 5.66
C ALA A 78 -9.06 -12.45 5.50
N ASP A 79 -9.82 -12.90 6.50
CA ASP A 79 -10.51 -14.19 6.49
C ASP A 79 -11.87 -14.13 5.77
N LEU A 80 -12.29 -12.93 5.35
CA LEU A 80 -13.59 -12.70 4.71
C LEU A 80 -13.53 -12.87 3.18
N PRO A 81 -14.69 -13.13 2.54
CA PRO A 81 -14.77 -13.20 1.10
C PRO A 81 -14.19 -11.96 0.44
N LYS A 82 -13.39 -12.16 -0.59
CA LYS A 82 -12.75 -11.08 -1.32
C LYS A 82 -13.71 -10.48 -2.34
N GLY A 83 -13.83 -9.18 -2.28
CA GLY A 83 -14.59 -8.37 -3.24
C GLY A 83 -13.99 -6.98 -3.30
N GLY A 84 -14.06 -6.32 -4.45
CA GLY A 84 -13.57 -4.96 -4.59
C GLY A 84 -12.27 -4.81 -5.35
N LEU A 85 -12.02 -3.59 -5.73
CA LEU A 85 -10.90 -3.12 -6.53
C LEU A 85 -10.01 -2.21 -5.67
N LEU A 86 -8.73 -2.54 -5.58
CA LEU A 86 -7.71 -1.71 -4.95
C LEU A 86 -6.80 -1.10 -6.01
N VAL A 87 -6.74 0.23 -6.09
CA VAL A 87 -5.67 0.92 -6.81
C VAL A 87 -4.50 1.10 -5.87
N ALA A 88 -3.39 0.40 -6.16
CA ALA A 88 -2.26 0.32 -5.26
C ALA A 88 -1.06 1.15 -5.74
N GLY A 89 -0.35 1.71 -4.76
CA GLY A 89 0.93 2.39 -4.97
C GLY A 89 0.82 3.79 -5.55
N SER A 90 -0.38 4.35 -5.71
CA SER A 90 -0.55 5.78 -5.93
C SER A 90 -0.25 6.55 -4.64
N LEU A 91 0.33 7.74 -4.75
CA LEU A 91 0.54 8.68 -3.65
C LEU A 91 -0.51 9.79 -3.64
N GLU A 92 -1.29 9.89 -4.71
CA GLU A 92 -2.40 10.82 -4.84
C GLU A 92 -3.70 10.03 -5.01
N ALA A 93 -4.77 10.52 -4.42
CA ALA A 93 -6.09 9.92 -4.55
C ALA A 93 -6.61 10.13 -5.99
N PHE A 94 -7.23 9.09 -6.55
CA PHE A 94 -7.98 9.21 -7.80
C PHE A 94 -9.29 9.96 -7.58
N GLY A 95 -9.84 9.84 -6.38
CA GLY A 95 -11.10 10.45 -6.01
C GLY A 95 -12.33 9.74 -6.60
N PRO A 96 -13.52 10.13 -6.11
CA PRO A 96 -14.78 9.46 -6.49
C PRO A 96 -15.18 9.70 -7.95
N GLU A 97 -14.67 10.76 -8.56
CA GLU A 97 -14.99 11.15 -9.95
C GLU A 97 -14.06 10.48 -10.99
N SER A 98 -13.07 9.71 -10.55
CA SER A 98 -12.18 8.97 -11.46
C SER A 98 -12.93 7.85 -12.20
N ASP A 99 -12.47 7.50 -13.39
CA ASP A 99 -13.07 6.42 -14.18
C ASP A 99 -13.04 5.09 -13.43
N PHE A 100 -11.97 4.82 -12.66
CA PHE A 100 -11.87 3.64 -11.82
C PHE A 100 -12.95 3.60 -10.72
N ALA A 101 -13.13 4.70 -9.99
CA ALA A 101 -14.12 4.78 -8.93
C ALA A 101 -15.53 4.68 -9.51
N ARG A 102 -15.82 5.37 -10.61
CA ARG A 102 -17.12 5.31 -11.31
C ARG A 102 -17.42 3.93 -11.85
N ALA A 103 -16.44 3.26 -12.47
CA ALA A 103 -16.61 1.90 -12.98
C ALA A 103 -16.88 0.91 -11.84
N ALA A 104 -16.11 0.98 -10.75
CA ALA A 104 -16.33 0.14 -9.57
C ALA A 104 -17.71 0.37 -8.95
N HIS A 105 -18.12 1.63 -8.83
CA HIS A 105 -19.45 1.98 -8.31
C HIS A 105 -20.58 1.47 -9.20
N ALA A 106 -20.47 1.62 -10.53
CA ALA A 106 -21.46 1.13 -11.48
C ALA A 106 -21.58 -0.40 -11.43
N ALA A 107 -20.49 -1.10 -11.21
CA ALA A 107 -20.45 -2.56 -11.02
C ALA A 107 -20.87 -3.02 -9.61
N GLY A 108 -21.18 -2.10 -8.69
CA GLY A 108 -21.47 -2.44 -7.29
C GLY A 108 -20.29 -3.01 -6.52
N VAL A 109 -19.06 -2.72 -6.98
CA VAL A 109 -17.80 -3.27 -6.42
C VAL A 109 -17.16 -2.23 -5.51
N PRO A 110 -16.78 -2.58 -4.25
CA PRO A 110 -16.05 -1.68 -3.38
C PRO A 110 -14.74 -1.19 -4.03
N PHE A 111 -14.50 0.12 -3.92
CA PHE A 111 -13.28 0.76 -4.42
C PHE A 111 -12.39 1.16 -3.25
N PHE A 112 -11.09 0.84 -3.34
CA PHE A 112 -10.11 1.13 -2.32
C PHE A 112 -8.91 1.85 -2.92
N GLU A 113 -8.44 2.87 -2.22
CA GLU A 113 -7.18 3.56 -2.51
C GLU A 113 -6.58 4.10 -1.21
N LEU A 114 -5.27 3.91 -1.01
CA LEU A 114 -4.62 4.32 0.24
C LEU A 114 -4.70 5.84 0.52
N PRO A 115 -4.46 6.73 -0.46
CA PRO A 115 -4.45 8.17 -0.19
C PRO A 115 -5.81 8.74 0.24
N GLY A 116 -6.91 8.08 -0.10
CA GLY A 116 -8.26 8.50 0.29
C GLY A 116 -8.68 8.08 1.69
N MET A 117 -7.85 7.28 2.39
CA MET A 117 -8.22 6.73 3.70
C MET A 117 -7.90 7.67 4.84
N THR A 118 -8.81 7.75 5.79
CA THR A 118 -8.70 8.63 6.97
C THR A 118 -8.55 7.84 8.27
N THR A 119 -8.88 6.55 8.25
CA THR A 119 -8.85 5.68 9.43
C THR A 119 -8.05 4.40 9.18
N TYR A 120 -7.54 3.81 10.27
CA TYR A 120 -6.86 2.52 10.19
C TYR A 120 -7.81 1.38 9.83
N GLU A 121 -9.08 1.49 10.15
CA GLU A 121 -10.09 0.50 9.78
C GLU A 121 -10.31 0.50 8.26
N GLU A 122 -10.38 1.67 7.62
CA GLU A 122 -10.42 1.78 6.16
C GLU A 122 -9.17 1.16 5.52
N TYR A 123 -7.98 1.44 6.07
CA TYR A 123 -6.74 0.80 5.64
C TYR A 123 -6.83 -0.72 5.71
N ARG A 124 -7.31 -1.29 6.82
CA ARG A 124 -7.48 -2.74 6.96
C ARG A 124 -8.43 -3.34 5.93
N ARG A 125 -9.49 -2.62 5.56
CA ARG A 125 -10.48 -3.07 4.59
C ARG A 125 -9.89 -3.30 3.20
N MET A 126 -8.75 -2.67 2.85
CA MET A 126 -8.04 -2.97 1.60
C MET A 126 -7.67 -4.45 1.44
N ALA A 127 -7.44 -5.16 2.55
CA ALA A 127 -7.13 -6.59 2.52
C ALA A 127 -8.27 -7.46 1.94
N HIS A 128 -9.49 -6.93 1.86
CA HIS A 128 -10.65 -7.59 1.27
C HIS A 128 -10.72 -7.43 -0.26
N ALA A 129 -9.86 -6.62 -0.87
CA ALA A 129 -9.86 -6.48 -2.32
C ALA A 129 -9.59 -7.81 -3.02
N ARG A 130 -10.35 -8.09 -4.07
CA ARG A 130 -10.15 -9.24 -4.95
C ARG A 130 -9.13 -8.93 -6.04
N TRP A 131 -9.15 -7.68 -6.53
CA TRP A 131 -8.24 -7.20 -7.56
C TRP A 131 -7.39 -6.06 -7.04
N VAL A 132 -6.13 -6.06 -7.46
CA VAL A 132 -5.23 -4.94 -7.26
C VAL A 132 -4.76 -4.43 -8.62
N VAL A 133 -5.01 -3.14 -8.86
CA VAL A 133 -4.58 -2.45 -10.07
C VAL A 133 -3.41 -1.54 -9.73
N THR A 134 -2.38 -1.58 -10.57
CA THR A 134 -1.26 -0.63 -10.52
C THR A 134 -1.19 0.16 -11.82
N VAL A 135 -1.27 1.48 -11.71
CA VAL A 135 -1.31 2.40 -12.87
C VAL A 135 0.02 3.12 -13.11
N ASN A 136 1.01 2.87 -12.25
CA ASN A 136 2.33 3.48 -12.30
C ASN A 136 3.41 2.39 -12.22
N PRO A 137 4.45 2.42 -13.06
CA PRO A 137 5.55 1.44 -12.99
C PRO A 137 6.20 1.34 -11.60
N ALA A 138 6.30 2.45 -10.86
CA ALA A 138 6.82 2.45 -9.50
C ALA A 138 5.95 1.68 -8.50
N ALA A 139 4.66 1.48 -8.80
CA ALA A 139 3.72 0.73 -7.97
C ALA A 139 3.76 -0.78 -8.21
N LEU A 140 4.43 -1.26 -9.26
CA LEU A 140 4.41 -2.66 -9.67
C LEU A 140 4.78 -3.63 -8.54
N GLN A 141 5.77 -3.26 -7.73
CA GLN A 141 6.21 -4.08 -6.59
C GLN A 141 5.18 -4.11 -5.45
N ALA A 142 4.40 -3.05 -5.28
CA ALA A 142 3.28 -3.05 -4.34
C ALA A 142 2.17 -3.99 -4.81
N GLY A 143 1.80 -3.96 -6.09
CA GLY A 143 0.81 -4.86 -6.68
C GLY A 143 1.21 -6.33 -6.57
N ARG A 144 2.46 -6.67 -6.89
CA ARG A 144 3.00 -8.04 -6.74
C ARG A 144 2.96 -8.51 -5.29
N PHE A 145 3.40 -7.67 -4.36
CA PHE A 145 3.35 -7.99 -2.93
C PHE A 145 1.93 -8.27 -2.44
N LEU A 146 0.96 -7.46 -2.86
CA LEU A 146 -0.45 -7.66 -2.50
C LEU A 146 -1.02 -8.94 -3.13
N ALA A 147 -0.64 -9.26 -4.37
CA ALA A 147 -1.03 -10.50 -5.02
C ALA A 147 -0.48 -11.72 -4.27
N GLU A 148 0.82 -11.73 -3.96
CA GLU A 148 1.50 -12.85 -3.31
C GLU A 148 1.05 -13.04 -1.85
N ARG A 149 0.96 -11.96 -1.09
CA ARG A 149 0.68 -12.02 0.35
C ARG A 149 -0.81 -12.15 0.66
N HIS A 150 -1.66 -11.50 -0.13
CA HIS A 150 -3.09 -11.41 0.11
C HIS A 150 -3.92 -12.19 -0.91
N GLY A 151 -3.29 -12.85 -1.89
CA GLY A 151 -3.97 -13.63 -2.92
C GLY A 151 -4.90 -12.78 -3.81
N MET A 152 -4.58 -11.50 -4.01
CA MET A 152 -5.29 -10.62 -4.93
C MET A 152 -4.89 -10.94 -6.37
N ARG A 153 -5.80 -10.70 -7.32
CA ARG A 153 -5.43 -10.73 -8.75
C ARG A 153 -4.80 -9.41 -9.11
N HIS A 154 -3.55 -9.43 -9.56
CA HIS A 154 -2.83 -8.21 -9.94
C HIS A 154 -3.00 -7.92 -11.42
N LEU A 155 -3.49 -6.71 -11.71
CA LEU A 155 -3.60 -6.15 -13.03
C LEU A 155 -2.74 -4.89 -13.12
N GLN A 156 -1.90 -4.83 -14.14
CA GLN A 156 -1.10 -3.65 -14.42
C GLN A 156 -1.73 -2.89 -15.57
N LEU A 157 -2.34 -1.75 -15.26
CA LEU A 157 -2.90 -0.81 -16.21
C LEU A 157 -2.08 0.46 -16.15
N LEU A 158 -1.04 0.55 -16.97
CA LEU A 158 -0.22 1.76 -17.01
C LEU A 158 -1.03 2.90 -17.61
N LEU A 159 -0.95 4.07 -16.96
CA LEU A 159 -1.49 5.29 -17.51
C LEU A 159 -0.83 5.56 -18.87
N ASP A 160 -1.63 5.69 -19.89
CA ASP A 160 -1.22 5.96 -21.27
C ASP A 160 -1.98 7.19 -21.80
N TYR A 161 -1.44 7.82 -22.83
CA TYR A 161 -2.09 8.91 -23.56
C TYR A 161 -2.68 8.43 -24.90
N ASN A 162 -2.57 7.15 -25.20
CA ASN A 162 -3.15 6.52 -26.38
C ASN A 162 -4.56 6.01 -26.06
N GLU A 163 -5.57 6.59 -26.70
CA GLU A 163 -6.99 6.26 -26.46
C GLU A 163 -7.26 4.76 -26.59
N GLN A 164 -6.76 4.12 -27.66
CA GLN A 164 -6.98 2.69 -27.86
C GLN A 164 -6.43 1.84 -26.70
N ARG A 165 -5.27 2.19 -26.15
CA ARG A 165 -4.70 1.47 -25.00
C ARG A 165 -5.47 1.73 -23.71
N ILE A 166 -6.06 2.91 -23.58
CA ILE A 166 -6.94 3.23 -22.45
C ILE A 166 -8.19 2.38 -22.55
N ASP A 167 -8.81 2.31 -23.71
CA ASP A 167 -10.03 1.51 -23.96
C ASP A 167 -9.73 0.01 -23.71
N ASP A 168 -8.67 -0.54 -24.27
CA ASP A 168 -8.23 -1.94 -24.05
C ASP A 168 -8.03 -2.24 -22.56
N SER A 169 -7.49 -1.26 -21.81
CA SER A 169 -7.27 -1.36 -20.37
C SER A 169 -8.56 -1.36 -19.58
N LEU A 170 -9.52 -0.52 -19.97
CA LEU A 170 -10.85 -0.44 -19.35
C LEU A 170 -11.68 -1.69 -19.68
N GLU A 171 -11.62 -2.19 -20.91
CA GLU A 171 -12.25 -3.46 -21.30
C GLU A 171 -11.71 -4.61 -20.47
N THR A 172 -10.38 -4.71 -20.33
CA THR A 172 -9.73 -5.72 -19.49
C THR A 172 -10.22 -5.61 -18.04
N LEU A 173 -10.36 -4.41 -17.52
CA LEU A 173 -10.88 -4.19 -16.16
C LEU A 173 -12.33 -4.64 -16.05
N ALA A 174 -13.18 -4.29 -17.01
CA ALA A 174 -14.59 -4.68 -17.05
C ALA A 174 -14.77 -6.20 -17.11
N GLU A 175 -14.02 -6.90 -17.96
CA GLU A 175 -14.04 -8.37 -18.05
C GLU A 175 -13.64 -9.06 -16.73
N LEU A 176 -12.73 -8.47 -15.98
CA LEU A 176 -12.25 -9.01 -14.71
C LEU A 176 -13.17 -8.74 -13.54
N THR A 177 -13.92 -7.65 -13.59
CA THR A 177 -14.82 -7.25 -12.49
C THR A 177 -16.23 -7.82 -12.67
N GLY A 178 -16.61 -8.27 -13.91
CA GLY A 178 -17.87 -8.95 -14.22
C GLY A 178 -18.99 -7.97 -14.39
#